data_a0f1347ed890baa20fdc4e150bc52c54
#
_entry.id   a0f1347ed890baa20fdc4e150bc52c54
#
_cell.length_a   1.000
_cell.length_b   1.000
_cell.length_c   1.000
_cell.angle_alpha   90.00
_cell.angle_beta   90.00
_cell.angle_gamma   90.00
#
_symmetry.space_group_name_H-M   'P 1'
#
loop_
_entity.id
_entity.type
_entity.pdbx_description
1 polymer ?
#
loop_
_entity_poly.entity_id
_entity_poly.type
_entity_poly.pdbx_seq_one_letter_code
_entity_poly.pdbx_strand_id
1 'polypeptide(L)'
;GNVFRGNTSLTWLLNKSWITNLKLDASVNFNDNLFHHHKYESYASNQPAVHAEQEGYFIADRLPLTFFSDQVIDSKELDFAAALKYNWHKRWDDVKSSLKAGVQWKANGNVGEGEYYQDPMLAANGYRPRPYTDYPFMHNISVYAEEHITVPVAATRLELTAGLRLENVFIKNSLYNNKTTLSPRFNARWELAEGFAIRGGWGITEKLPSYYILYPKQEYRDIQTYGFSHGDQTSYIYYTQPYTVAYNPEL
;
A
#
# COMPACT_ATOMS: atom_id res chain seq x y z
N GLY A 1 12.95 4.74 15.39
CA GLY A 1 11.52 4.62 15.13
C GLY A 1 10.78 3.92 16.25
N ASN A 2 9.50 4.21 16.40
CA ASN A 2 8.64 3.61 17.40
C ASN A 2 7.54 2.81 16.68
N VAL A 3 7.20 1.63 17.22
CA VAL A 3 6.14 0.80 16.68
C VAL A 3 5.11 0.53 17.78
N PHE A 4 3.86 0.85 17.51
CA PHE A 4 2.74 0.49 18.35
C PHE A 4 1.84 -0.48 17.60
N ARG A 5 1.49 -1.61 18.22
CA ARG A 5 0.58 -2.61 17.68
C ARG A 5 -0.45 -2.99 18.71
N GLY A 6 -1.71 -2.80 18.38
CA GLY A 6 -2.85 -3.23 19.17
C GLY A 6 -3.70 -4.21 18.39
N ASN A 7 -4.15 -5.27 19.03
CA ASN A 7 -5.14 -6.18 18.45
C ASN A 7 -6.13 -6.63 19.53
N THR A 8 -7.34 -6.89 19.10
CA THR A 8 -8.38 -7.48 19.95
C THR A 8 -9.17 -8.50 19.15
N SER A 9 -9.62 -9.52 19.82
CA SER A 9 -10.41 -10.59 19.24
C SER A 9 -11.48 -11.01 20.23
N LEU A 10 -12.72 -11.01 19.75
CA LEU A 10 -13.90 -11.44 20.53
C LEU A 10 -14.58 -12.57 19.79
N THR A 11 -14.81 -13.68 20.47
CA THR A 11 -15.47 -14.86 19.89
C THR A 11 -16.71 -15.21 20.69
N TRP A 12 -17.87 -15.24 20.02
CA TRP A 12 -19.11 -15.73 20.57
C TRP A 12 -19.34 -17.17 20.12
N LEU A 13 -19.36 -18.09 21.06
CA LEU A 13 -19.69 -19.49 20.82
C LEU A 13 -21.21 -19.65 20.91
N LEU A 14 -21.87 -19.78 19.77
CA LEU A 14 -23.32 -19.84 19.67
C LEU A 14 -23.81 -21.29 19.60
N ASN A 15 -23.07 -22.18 18.91
CA ASN A 15 -23.36 -23.61 18.74
C ASN A 15 -24.81 -23.91 18.33
N LYS A 16 -25.34 -23.11 17.39
CA LYS A 16 -26.69 -23.34 16.81
C LYS A 16 -26.58 -24.17 15.53
N SER A 17 -27.69 -24.70 15.08
CA SER A 17 -27.75 -25.51 13.85
C SER A 17 -27.25 -24.80 12.59
N TRP A 18 -27.31 -23.47 12.60
CA TRP A 18 -26.94 -22.58 11.48
C TRP A 18 -25.66 -21.75 11.73
N ILE A 19 -25.10 -21.74 12.96
CA ILE A 19 -23.86 -21.02 13.30
C ILE A 19 -23.14 -21.72 14.44
N THR A 20 -21.84 -21.92 14.30
CA THR A 20 -20.99 -22.40 15.39
C THR A 20 -20.48 -21.25 16.23
N ASN A 21 -19.88 -20.26 15.59
CA ASN A 21 -19.38 -19.08 16.28
C ASN A 21 -19.37 -17.85 15.35
N LEU A 22 -19.37 -16.69 16.00
CA LEU A 22 -19.14 -15.40 15.38
C LEU A 22 -17.88 -14.80 16.00
N LYS A 23 -16.97 -14.28 15.17
CA LYS A 23 -15.71 -13.71 15.64
C LYS A 23 -15.54 -12.30 15.10
N LEU A 24 -15.25 -11.36 15.99
CA LEU A 24 -14.85 -9.99 15.69
C LEU A 24 -13.36 -9.84 15.96
N ASP A 25 -12.61 -9.48 14.96
CA ASP A 25 -11.19 -9.10 15.09
C ASP A 25 -11.02 -7.63 14.74
N ALA A 26 -10.21 -6.91 15.50
CA ALA A 26 -9.80 -5.55 15.19
C ALA A 26 -8.32 -5.36 15.49
N SER A 27 -7.63 -4.61 14.66
CA SER A 27 -6.21 -4.29 14.85
C SER A 27 -5.88 -2.88 14.40
N VAL A 28 -4.89 -2.30 15.08
CA VAL A 28 -4.23 -1.06 14.70
C VAL A 28 -2.72 -1.29 14.73
N ASN A 29 -2.04 -0.78 13.73
CA ASN A 29 -0.60 -0.73 13.66
C ASN A 29 -0.18 0.71 13.36
N PHE A 30 0.69 1.27 14.18
CA PHE A 30 1.29 2.57 13.99
C PHE A 30 2.80 2.40 13.98
N ASN A 31 3.43 2.88 12.93
CA ASN A 31 4.86 2.79 12.72
C ASN A 31 5.41 4.21 12.48
N ASP A 32 6.09 4.75 13.48
CA ASP A 32 6.69 6.07 13.47
C ASP A 32 8.19 5.93 13.19
N ASN A 33 8.60 6.31 11.99
CA ASN A 33 9.97 6.27 11.53
C ASN A 33 10.43 7.68 11.18
N LEU A 34 11.38 8.16 11.94
CA LEU A 34 12.12 9.37 11.65
C LEU A 34 13.53 9.00 11.23
N PHE A 35 13.89 9.35 10.03
CA PHE A 35 15.23 9.15 9.48
C PHE A 35 15.85 10.52 9.18
N HIS A 36 17.04 10.75 9.72
CA HIS A 36 17.81 11.97 9.51
C HIS A 36 19.13 11.61 8.84
N HIS A 37 19.38 12.21 7.69
CA HIS A 37 20.55 11.96 6.86
C HIS A 37 21.34 13.26 6.70
N HIS A 38 22.42 13.38 7.47
CA HIS A 38 23.40 14.45 7.35
C HIS A 38 24.46 14.02 6.34
N LYS A 39 24.53 14.69 5.18
CA LYS A 39 25.38 14.29 4.07
C LYS A 39 26.26 15.45 3.61
N TYR A 40 27.53 15.15 3.41
CA TYR A 40 28.45 16.05 2.74
C TYR A 40 28.28 15.95 1.22
N GLU A 41 27.95 17.07 0.59
CA GLU A 41 27.82 17.20 -0.85
C GLU A 41 29.02 17.92 -1.43
N SER A 42 29.55 17.40 -2.54
CA SER A 42 30.69 17.99 -3.27
C SER A 42 30.46 17.85 -4.77
N TYR A 43 30.43 18.96 -5.46
CA TYR A 43 30.22 19.01 -6.90
C TYR A 43 31.47 19.44 -7.62
N ALA A 44 31.72 18.91 -8.83
CA ALA A 44 32.82 19.34 -9.69
C ALA A 44 32.65 20.81 -10.18
N SER A 45 31.40 21.27 -10.24
CA SER A 45 31.04 22.66 -10.57
C SER A 45 29.78 23.04 -9.79
N ASN A 46 29.60 24.35 -9.56
CA ASN A 46 28.39 24.83 -8.93
C ASN A 46 27.12 24.39 -9.71
N GLN A 47 26.16 23.88 -8.97
CA GLN A 47 24.84 23.50 -9.51
C GLN A 47 23.82 24.59 -9.20
N PRO A 48 22.81 24.82 -10.05
CA PRO A 48 21.71 25.72 -9.71
C PRO A 48 20.78 25.09 -8.67
N ALA A 49 20.25 25.91 -7.76
CA ALA A 49 19.25 25.51 -6.78
C ALA A 49 17.83 25.73 -7.33
N VAL A 50 17.32 24.82 -8.14
CA VAL A 50 15.98 24.91 -8.73
C VAL A 50 14.99 24.13 -7.91
N HIS A 51 14.07 24.83 -7.21
CA HIS A 51 13.07 24.25 -6.30
C HIS A 51 11.65 24.78 -6.53
N ALA A 52 11.38 25.46 -7.67
CA ALA A 52 10.07 25.98 -7.99
C ALA A 52 9.03 24.86 -8.19
N GLU A 53 7.87 24.98 -7.56
CA GLU A 53 6.80 23.99 -7.61
C GLU A 53 5.69 24.35 -8.62
N GLN A 54 5.69 25.59 -9.11
CA GLN A 54 4.69 26.09 -10.03
C GLN A 54 5.28 26.30 -11.43
N GLU A 55 4.43 26.30 -12.43
CA GLU A 55 4.82 26.66 -13.80
C GLU A 55 5.21 28.14 -13.88
N GLY A 56 6.37 28.43 -14.48
CA GLY A 56 6.80 29.81 -14.68
C GLY A 56 8.32 29.97 -14.74
N TYR A 57 8.73 31.24 -14.79
CA TYR A 57 10.13 31.63 -14.79
C TYR A 57 10.59 31.95 -13.37
N PHE A 58 11.73 31.36 -12.98
CA PHE A 58 12.31 31.52 -11.67
C PHE A 58 13.81 31.79 -11.78
N ILE A 59 14.33 32.58 -10.84
CA ILE A 59 15.76 32.78 -10.68
C ILE A 59 16.28 31.69 -9.76
N ALA A 60 17.34 31.01 -10.18
CA ALA A 60 18.05 30.02 -9.38
C ALA A 60 19.50 30.45 -9.19
N ASP A 61 19.93 30.51 -7.94
CA ASP A 61 21.31 30.79 -7.57
C ASP A 61 22.14 29.51 -7.60
N ARG A 62 23.46 29.66 -7.63
CA ARG A 62 24.37 28.53 -7.54
C ARG A 62 24.39 27.98 -6.12
N LEU A 63 24.36 26.67 -6.00
CA LEU A 63 24.77 25.98 -4.78
C LEU A 63 26.29 26.14 -4.55
N PRO A 64 26.76 26.17 -3.30
CA PRO A 64 28.19 26.07 -3.00
C PRO A 64 28.78 24.79 -3.61
N LEU A 65 30.12 24.82 -3.91
CA LEU A 65 30.80 23.61 -4.39
C LEU A 65 30.76 22.47 -3.36
N THR A 66 30.78 22.86 -2.09
CA THR A 66 30.72 21.90 -0.97
C THR A 66 29.83 22.45 0.13
N PHE A 67 28.96 21.59 0.66
CA PHE A 67 28.10 21.93 1.80
C PHE A 67 27.60 20.65 2.48
N PHE A 68 27.02 20.80 3.64
CA PHE A 68 26.27 19.72 4.28
C PHE A 68 24.78 19.91 4.01
N SER A 69 24.12 18.83 3.59
CA SER A 69 22.68 18.77 3.45
C SER A 69 22.07 17.91 4.56
N ASP A 70 20.98 18.37 5.11
CA ASP A 70 20.24 17.70 6.19
C ASP A 70 18.87 17.27 5.67
N GLN A 71 18.80 16.04 5.18
CA GLN A 71 17.57 15.42 4.71
C GLN A 71 16.87 14.71 5.87
N VAL A 72 15.59 14.95 5.99
CA VAL A 72 14.72 14.29 6.96
C VAL A 72 13.64 13.52 6.22
N ILE A 73 13.37 12.29 6.64
CA ILE A 73 12.24 11.48 6.19
C ILE A 73 11.40 11.16 7.42
N ASP A 74 10.25 11.79 7.54
CA ASP A 74 9.27 11.55 8.58
C ASP A 74 8.13 10.71 8.03
N SER A 75 8.06 9.44 8.43
CA SER A 75 7.05 8.48 8.00
C SER A 75 6.28 7.96 9.20
N LYS A 76 4.98 8.23 9.24
CA LYS A 76 4.05 7.80 10.29
C LYS A 76 2.94 6.96 9.66
N GLU A 77 3.25 5.69 9.46
CA GLU A 77 2.32 4.75 8.83
C GLU A 77 1.24 4.29 9.81
N LEU A 78 0.00 4.30 9.36
CA LEU A 78 -1.17 3.85 10.10
C LEU A 78 -1.91 2.78 9.31
N ASP A 79 -2.07 1.61 9.93
CA ASP A 79 -2.87 0.51 9.41
C ASP A 79 -3.98 0.17 10.39
N PHE A 80 -5.19 0.08 9.88
CA PHE A 80 -6.36 -0.38 10.62
C PHE A 80 -6.94 -1.60 9.92
N ALA A 81 -7.41 -2.56 10.70
CA ALA A 81 -8.23 -3.64 10.16
C ALA A 81 -9.33 -4.01 11.15
N ALA A 82 -10.51 -4.29 10.63
CA ALA A 82 -11.62 -4.88 11.35
C ALA A 82 -12.25 -5.99 10.52
N ALA A 83 -12.62 -7.11 11.13
CA ALA A 83 -13.22 -8.22 10.45
C ALA A 83 -14.30 -8.88 11.32
N LEU A 84 -15.45 -9.11 10.73
CA LEU A 84 -16.50 -9.95 11.30
C LEU A 84 -16.50 -11.27 10.55
N LYS A 85 -16.32 -12.37 11.27
CA LYS A 85 -16.19 -13.72 10.71
C LYS A 85 -17.28 -14.61 11.25
N TYR A 86 -17.97 -15.27 10.35
CA TYR A 86 -18.96 -16.28 10.60
C TYR A 86 -18.33 -17.64 10.35
N ASN A 87 -18.49 -18.56 11.29
CA ASN A 87 -18.02 -19.94 11.14
C ASN A 87 -19.17 -20.88 11.46
N TRP A 88 -19.35 -21.84 10.60
CA TRP A 88 -20.32 -22.89 10.77
C TRP A 88 -19.68 -24.24 10.46
N HIS A 89 -19.86 -25.20 11.35
CA HIS A 89 -19.35 -26.56 11.22
C HIS A 89 -20.48 -27.50 11.42
N LYS A 90 -20.62 -28.45 10.51
CA LYS A 90 -21.61 -29.49 10.61
C LYS A 90 -21.03 -30.81 10.14
N ARG A 91 -21.53 -31.88 10.75
CA ARG A 91 -21.23 -33.24 10.36
C ARG A 91 -22.56 -33.95 10.08
N TRP A 92 -22.65 -34.62 8.94
CA TRP A 92 -23.72 -35.52 8.56
C TRP A 92 -23.10 -36.88 8.31
N ASP A 93 -23.33 -37.84 9.21
CA ASP A 93 -22.68 -39.13 9.20
C ASP A 93 -21.13 -38.98 9.05
N ASP A 94 -20.58 -39.33 7.91
CA ASP A 94 -19.16 -39.25 7.64
C ASP A 94 -18.75 -38.01 6.83
N VAL A 95 -19.71 -37.21 6.36
CA VAL A 95 -19.45 -35.96 5.65
C VAL A 95 -19.24 -34.82 6.66
N LYS A 96 -18.13 -34.10 6.54
CA LYS A 96 -17.86 -32.91 7.33
C LYS A 96 -17.89 -31.68 6.44
N SER A 97 -18.60 -30.65 6.88
CA SER A 97 -18.72 -29.36 6.21
C SER A 97 -18.28 -28.24 7.15
N SER A 98 -17.55 -27.27 6.60
CA SER A 98 -17.07 -26.11 7.33
C SER A 98 -17.19 -24.87 6.43
N LEU A 99 -18.21 -24.06 6.70
CA LEU A 99 -18.42 -22.78 6.04
C LEU A 99 -17.78 -21.66 6.86
N LYS A 100 -16.97 -20.85 6.19
CA LYS A 100 -16.41 -19.60 6.72
C LYS A 100 -16.87 -18.47 5.82
N ALA A 101 -17.51 -17.47 6.40
CA ALA A 101 -17.89 -16.26 5.68
C ALA A 101 -17.47 -15.04 6.51
N GLY A 102 -17.33 -13.90 5.87
CA GLY A 102 -17.01 -12.71 6.63
C GLY A 102 -16.98 -11.45 5.80
N VAL A 103 -16.94 -10.35 6.54
CA VAL A 103 -16.70 -9.00 6.03
C VAL A 103 -15.44 -8.48 6.69
N GLN A 104 -14.57 -7.86 5.92
CA GLN A 104 -13.34 -7.26 6.39
C GLN A 104 -13.22 -5.85 5.83
N TRP A 105 -12.86 -4.91 6.70
CA TRP A 105 -12.41 -3.58 6.35
C TRP A 105 -10.96 -3.40 6.74
N LYS A 106 -10.19 -2.80 5.84
CA LYS A 106 -8.81 -2.35 6.08
C LYS A 106 -8.68 -0.90 5.65
N ALA A 107 -7.87 -0.16 6.37
CA ALA A 107 -7.48 1.19 5.97
C ALA A 107 -5.99 1.37 6.25
N ASN A 108 -5.28 1.94 5.30
CA ASN A 108 -3.86 2.25 5.45
C ASN A 108 -3.55 3.63 4.88
N GLY A 109 -2.63 4.31 5.52
CA GLY A 109 -2.19 5.64 5.13
C GLY A 109 -0.94 6.06 5.88
N ASN A 110 -0.45 7.23 5.57
CA ASN A 110 0.72 7.82 6.21
C ASN A 110 0.41 9.27 6.57
N VAL A 111 0.68 9.63 7.82
CA VAL A 111 0.42 10.98 8.37
C VAL A 111 1.72 11.73 8.71
N GLY A 112 2.86 11.24 8.23
CA GLY A 112 4.15 11.88 8.37
C GLY A 112 4.32 13.10 7.45
N GLU A 113 5.28 13.95 7.78
CA GLU A 113 5.62 15.12 6.97
C GLU A 113 6.30 14.75 5.64
N GLY A 114 6.73 13.49 5.50
CA GLY A 114 7.38 13.01 4.28
C GLY A 114 8.87 13.33 4.23
N GLU A 115 9.38 13.52 3.02
CA GLU A 115 10.77 13.86 2.77
C GLU A 115 10.92 15.37 2.66
N TYR A 116 11.79 15.94 3.48
CA TYR A 116 12.12 17.36 3.43
C TYR A 116 13.59 17.61 3.83
N TYR A 117 14.09 18.79 3.54
CA TYR A 117 15.41 19.26 3.98
C TYR A 117 15.24 20.35 5.02
N GLN A 118 16.11 20.36 6.05
CA GLN A 118 16.09 21.39 7.09
C GLN A 118 16.36 22.77 6.50
N ASP A 119 17.31 22.87 5.55
CA ASP A 119 17.51 24.03 4.71
C ASP A 119 17.19 23.68 3.25
N PRO A 120 16.02 24.10 2.74
CA PRO A 120 15.65 23.83 1.35
C PRO A 120 16.63 24.39 0.31
N MET A 121 17.35 25.46 0.65
CA MET A 121 18.36 26.04 -0.24
C MET A 121 19.59 25.15 -0.41
N LEU A 122 19.88 24.29 0.57
CA LEU A 122 20.95 23.29 0.54
C LEU A 122 20.43 21.88 0.20
N ALA A 123 19.24 21.79 -0.32
CA ALA A 123 18.71 20.52 -0.83
C ALA A 123 19.39 20.14 -2.15
N ALA A 124 19.28 18.85 -2.52
CA ALA A 124 19.72 18.40 -3.83
C ALA A 124 19.00 19.17 -4.94
N ASN A 125 19.72 19.49 -6.03
CA ASN A 125 19.13 20.19 -7.16
C ASN A 125 17.90 19.46 -7.69
N GLY A 126 16.83 20.21 -7.95
CA GLY A 126 15.56 19.66 -8.40
C GLY A 126 14.71 19.03 -7.29
N TYR A 127 15.13 19.12 -6.03
CA TYR A 127 14.30 18.66 -4.91
C TYR A 127 12.98 19.44 -4.85
N ARG A 128 11.89 18.70 -4.55
CA ARG A 128 10.55 19.24 -4.25
C ARG A 128 10.01 18.53 -3.03
N PRO A 129 9.39 19.25 -2.08
CA PRO A 129 8.79 18.62 -0.91
C PRO A 129 7.64 17.68 -1.33
N ARG A 130 7.47 16.62 -0.57
CA ARG A 130 6.39 15.66 -0.79
C ARG A 130 5.84 15.16 0.55
N PRO A 131 4.95 15.91 1.18
CA PRO A 131 4.32 15.49 2.42
C PRO A 131 3.46 14.24 2.21
N TYR A 132 3.57 13.27 3.11
CA TYR A 132 2.75 12.05 3.04
C TYR A 132 1.29 12.31 3.37
N THR A 133 1.00 13.42 4.07
CA THR A 133 -0.36 13.87 4.36
C THR A 133 -1.18 14.25 3.12
N ASP A 134 -0.53 14.48 1.98
CA ASP A 134 -1.21 14.75 0.71
C ASP A 134 -1.88 13.52 0.11
N TYR A 135 -1.52 12.33 0.63
CA TYR A 135 -2.09 11.07 0.18
C TYR A 135 -3.26 10.65 1.07
N PRO A 136 -4.45 10.47 0.50
CA PRO A 136 -5.60 10.00 1.25
C PRO A 136 -5.41 8.55 1.70
N PHE A 137 -6.07 8.19 2.80
CA PHE A 137 -6.14 6.79 3.23
C PHE A 137 -6.78 5.93 2.14
N MET A 138 -6.20 4.77 1.92
CA MET A 138 -6.76 3.73 1.10
C MET A 138 -7.63 2.83 1.98
N HIS A 139 -8.89 2.68 1.61
CA HIS A 139 -9.81 1.77 2.28
C HIS A 139 -10.10 0.57 1.39
N ASN A 140 -10.12 -0.60 1.98
CA ASN A 140 -10.44 -1.84 1.31
C ASN A 140 -11.55 -2.54 2.10
N ILE A 141 -12.67 -2.81 1.45
CA ILE A 141 -13.78 -3.58 2.01
C ILE A 141 -13.89 -4.89 1.23
N SER A 142 -13.87 -6.01 1.92
CA SER A 142 -14.03 -7.30 1.30
C SER A 142 -15.09 -8.14 1.98
N VAL A 143 -15.83 -8.89 1.15
CA VAL A 143 -16.79 -9.92 1.58
C VAL A 143 -16.31 -11.24 1.01
N TYR A 144 -16.31 -12.28 1.82
CA TYR A 144 -15.88 -13.60 1.36
C TYR A 144 -16.72 -14.72 1.96
N ALA A 145 -16.77 -15.81 1.23
CA ALA A 145 -17.29 -17.07 1.71
C ALA A 145 -16.40 -18.21 1.20
N GLU A 146 -16.16 -19.20 2.04
CA GLU A 146 -15.40 -20.39 1.72
C GLU A 146 -16.04 -21.60 2.39
N GLU A 147 -16.33 -22.60 1.58
CA GLU A 147 -16.82 -23.89 2.04
C GLU A 147 -15.72 -24.95 1.90
N HIS A 148 -15.50 -25.70 2.95
CA HIS A 148 -14.62 -26.86 2.97
C HIS A 148 -15.45 -28.10 3.31
N ILE A 149 -15.47 -29.08 2.40
CA ILE A 149 -16.21 -30.31 2.54
C ILE A 149 -15.25 -31.50 2.53
N THR A 150 -15.39 -32.38 3.47
CA THR A 150 -14.71 -33.68 3.51
C THR A 150 -15.71 -34.79 3.32
N VAL A 151 -15.52 -35.59 2.29
CA VAL A 151 -16.41 -36.69 1.91
C VAL A 151 -15.62 -38.01 1.89
N PRO A 152 -16.11 -39.08 2.53
CA PRO A 152 -15.58 -40.41 2.31
C PRO A 152 -15.92 -40.89 0.90
N VAL A 153 -14.97 -41.47 0.19
CA VAL A 153 -15.14 -42.08 -1.13
C VAL A 153 -14.60 -43.50 -1.06
N ALA A 154 -15.49 -44.47 -0.84
CA ALA A 154 -15.14 -45.85 -0.52
C ALA A 154 -14.20 -45.94 0.71
N ALA A 155 -12.99 -46.49 0.57
CA ALA A 155 -11.99 -46.56 1.62
C ALA A 155 -11.07 -45.32 1.66
N THR A 156 -11.37 -44.27 0.89
CA THR A 156 -10.54 -43.10 0.71
C THR A 156 -11.25 -41.81 1.17
N ARG A 157 -10.56 -40.67 1.13
CA ARG A 157 -11.13 -39.41 1.58
C ARG A 157 -10.87 -38.31 0.55
N LEU A 158 -11.94 -37.59 0.17
CA LEU A 158 -11.91 -36.45 -0.71
C LEU A 158 -12.19 -35.19 0.10
N GLU A 159 -11.30 -34.19 -0.01
CA GLU A 159 -11.44 -32.87 0.58
C GLU A 159 -11.58 -31.85 -0.55
N LEU A 160 -12.65 -31.07 -0.52
CA LEU A 160 -12.95 -30.02 -1.48
C LEU A 160 -13.03 -28.68 -0.76
N THR A 161 -12.44 -27.66 -1.34
CA THR A 161 -12.56 -26.29 -0.84
C THR A 161 -12.95 -25.38 -2.00
N ALA A 162 -14.06 -24.67 -1.88
CA ALA A 162 -14.51 -23.66 -2.82
C ALA A 162 -14.67 -22.32 -2.09
N GLY A 163 -14.13 -21.27 -2.62
CA GLY A 163 -14.19 -19.94 -2.02
C GLY A 163 -14.37 -18.84 -3.05
N LEU A 164 -15.04 -17.78 -2.61
CA LEU A 164 -15.25 -16.58 -3.37
C LEU A 164 -14.96 -15.37 -2.49
N ARG A 165 -14.19 -14.41 -3.01
CA ARG A 165 -13.93 -13.12 -2.35
C ARG A 165 -14.25 -12.00 -3.31
N LEU A 166 -15.08 -11.09 -2.88
CA LEU A 166 -15.35 -9.81 -3.50
C LEU A 166 -14.61 -8.74 -2.70
N GLU A 167 -13.85 -7.91 -3.37
CA GLU A 167 -13.04 -6.87 -2.74
C GLU A 167 -13.26 -5.55 -3.47
N ASN A 168 -13.54 -4.49 -2.72
CA ASN A 168 -13.69 -3.15 -3.26
C ASN A 168 -12.71 -2.19 -2.58
N VAL A 169 -12.00 -1.42 -3.39
CA VAL A 169 -11.01 -0.46 -2.94
C VAL A 169 -11.49 0.95 -3.18
N PHE A 170 -11.43 1.77 -2.12
CA PHE A 170 -11.76 3.18 -2.13
C PHE A 170 -10.50 4.00 -1.92
N ILE A 171 -10.12 4.77 -2.94
CA ILE A 171 -8.93 5.61 -2.94
C ILE A 171 -9.33 6.97 -3.51
N LYS A 172 -9.54 7.95 -2.63
CA LYS A 172 -9.95 9.29 -3.02
C LYS A 172 -8.95 9.88 -4.03
N ASN A 173 -9.46 10.52 -5.08
CA ASN A 173 -8.68 11.20 -6.13
C ASN A 173 -7.75 10.28 -6.93
N SER A 174 -7.97 8.98 -6.94
CA SER A 174 -7.23 8.02 -7.76
C SER A 174 -8.08 7.51 -8.92
N LEU A 175 -7.45 7.20 -10.06
CA LEU A 175 -8.08 6.50 -11.18
C LEU A 175 -8.52 5.07 -10.80
N TYR A 176 -7.94 4.51 -9.73
CA TYR A 176 -8.29 3.21 -9.18
C TYR A 176 -9.34 3.26 -8.08
N ASN A 177 -9.98 4.42 -7.87
CA ASN A 177 -11.06 4.55 -6.90
C ASN A 177 -12.25 3.67 -7.28
N ASN A 178 -12.84 3.01 -6.28
CA ASN A 178 -14.02 2.17 -6.43
C ASN A 178 -13.83 0.99 -7.41
N LYS A 179 -12.63 0.42 -7.44
CA LYS A 179 -12.37 -0.82 -8.19
C LYS A 179 -12.82 -2.03 -7.39
N THR A 180 -13.60 -2.86 -8.05
CA THR A 180 -14.10 -4.11 -7.48
C THR A 180 -13.39 -5.29 -8.15
N THR A 181 -12.88 -6.21 -7.34
CA THR A 181 -12.25 -7.44 -7.80
C THR A 181 -12.99 -8.65 -7.30
N LEU A 182 -12.98 -9.72 -8.09
CA LEU A 182 -13.61 -11.00 -7.77
C LEU A 182 -12.54 -12.09 -7.81
N SER A 183 -12.33 -12.77 -6.70
CA SER A 183 -11.29 -13.77 -6.54
C SER A 183 -11.89 -15.13 -6.18
N PRO A 184 -12.30 -15.93 -7.18
CA PRO A 184 -12.72 -17.30 -6.97
C PRO A 184 -11.51 -18.20 -6.74
N ARG A 185 -11.70 -19.22 -5.88
CA ARG A 185 -10.70 -20.26 -5.66
C ARG A 185 -11.36 -21.61 -5.48
N PHE A 186 -10.70 -22.65 -5.96
CA PHE A 186 -11.11 -24.04 -5.81
C PHE A 186 -9.87 -24.90 -5.53
N ASN A 187 -9.98 -25.80 -4.55
CA ASN A 187 -8.93 -26.77 -4.25
C ASN A 187 -9.58 -28.12 -4.00
N ALA A 188 -8.91 -29.18 -4.44
CA ALA A 188 -9.26 -30.55 -4.19
C ALA A 188 -8.04 -31.32 -3.69
N ARG A 189 -8.25 -32.17 -2.69
CA ARG A 189 -7.27 -33.12 -2.19
C ARG A 189 -7.93 -34.49 -2.08
N TRP A 190 -7.42 -35.45 -2.79
CA TRP A 190 -7.90 -36.82 -2.73
C TRP A 190 -6.82 -37.74 -2.13
N GLU A 191 -7.11 -38.28 -0.98
CA GLU A 191 -6.26 -39.25 -0.30
C GLU A 191 -6.64 -40.66 -0.79
N LEU A 192 -5.84 -41.19 -1.72
CA LEU A 192 -6.10 -42.45 -2.43
C LEU A 192 -5.66 -43.68 -1.59
N ALA A 193 -4.63 -43.54 -0.78
CA ALA A 193 -4.14 -44.56 0.12
C ALA A 193 -3.43 -43.90 1.31
N GLU A 194 -3.12 -44.66 2.35
CA GLU A 194 -2.32 -44.17 3.46
C GLU A 194 -0.96 -43.63 2.97
N GLY A 195 -0.70 -42.35 3.29
CA GLY A 195 0.52 -41.64 2.85
C GLY A 195 0.53 -41.18 1.39
N PHE A 196 -0.49 -41.45 0.57
CA PHE A 196 -0.56 -41.01 -0.82
C PHE A 196 -1.81 -40.18 -1.13
N ALA A 197 -1.60 -38.90 -1.50
CA ALA A 197 -2.67 -37.98 -1.86
C ALA A 197 -2.35 -37.17 -3.13
N ILE A 198 -3.36 -36.97 -3.98
CA ILE A 198 -3.29 -36.06 -5.13
C ILE A 198 -3.94 -34.74 -4.72
N ARG A 199 -3.32 -33.62 -5.11
CA ARG A 199 -3.85 -32.27 -4.86
C ARG A 199 -3.88 -31.48 -6.16
N GLY A 200 -4.94 -30.70 -6.32
CA GLY A 200 -5.07 -29.73 -7.40
C GLY A 200 -5.79 -28.49 -6.91
N GLY A 201 -5.47 -27.36 -7.50
CA GLY A 201 -6.11 -26.10 -7.17
C GLY A 201 -6.11 -25.14 -8.32
N TRP A 202 -7.13 -24.28 -8.34
CA TRP A 202 -7.29 -23.21 -9.30
C TRP A 202 -7.85 -21.98 -8.59
N GLY A 203 -7.40 -20.79 -9.02
CA GLY A 203 -7.93 -19.55 -8.50
C GLY A 203 -7.46 -18.34 -9.31
N ILE A 204 -8.23 -17.27 -9.20
CA ILE A 204 -7.90 -15.96 -9.75
C ILE A 204 -7.59 -15.05 -8.58
N THR A 205 -6.49 -14.32 -8.66
CA THR A 205 -6.12 -13.32 -7.67
C THR A 205 -5.73 -12.05 -8.40
N GLU A 206 -6.33 -10.96 -8.03
CA GLU A 206 -5.97 -9.64 -8.51
C GLU A 206 -5.14 -8.92 -7.44
N LYS A 207 -4.16 -8.14 -7.87
CA LYS A 207 -3.33 -7.32 -7.02
C LYS A 207 -3.48 -5.87 -7.42
N LEU A 208 -3.78 -5.02 -6.46
CA LEU A 208 -3.75 -3.57 -6.68
C LEU A 208 -2.33 -3.11 -6.97
N PRO A 209 -2.16 -2.08 -7.81
CA PRO A 209 -0.91 -1.39 -8.00
C PRO A 209 -0.35 -0.86 -6.67
N SER A 210 0.96 -0.66 -6.63
CA SER A 210 1.61 -0.06 -5.46
C SER A 210 1.13 1.39 -5.25
N TYR A 211 1.25 1.88 -4.03
CA TYR A 211 0.90 3.26 -3.66
C TYR A 211 1.58 4.30 -4.56
N TYR A 212 2.80 4.04 -4.99
CA TYR A 212 3.56 4.88 -5.92
C TYR A 212 2.89 5.02 -7.29
N ILE A 213 2.25 3.95 -7.79
CA ILE A 213 1.51 3.97 -9.06
C ILE A 213 0.15 4.65 -8.88
N LEU A 214 -0.50 4.43 -7.74
CA LEU A 214 -1.80 5.03 -7.43
C LEU A 214 -1.71 6.56 -7.28
N TYR A 215 -0.58 7.04 -6.76
CA TYR A 215 -0.29 8.46 -6.56
C TYR A 215 1.10 8.79 -7.11
N PRO A 216 1.23 8.91 -8.43
CA PRO A 216 2.49 9.24 -9.05
C PRO A 216 2.98 10.60 -8.54
N LYS A 217 4.28 10.69 -8.31
CA LYS A 217 4.93 11.95 -7.95
C LYS A 217 4.74 12.95 -9.08
N GLN A 218 4.47 14.19 -8.75
CA GLN A 218 4.58 15.28 -9.70
C GLN A 218 6.06 15.45 -10.06
N GLU A 219 6.35 15.40 -11.34
CA GLU A 219 7.68 15.59 -11.89
C GLU A 219 7.82 17.02 -12.42
N TYR A 220 9.05 17.50 -12.51
CA TYR A 220 9.33 18.85 -12.92
C TYR A 220 10.37 18.86 -14.02
N ARG A 221 10.11 19.60 -15.06
CA ARG A 221 11.07 19.89 -16.13
C ARG A 221 11.59 21.28 -15.95
N ASP A 222 12.84 21.41 -15.49
CA ASP A 222 13.51 22.67 -15.27
C ASP A 222 14.40 22.97 -16.48
N ILE A 223 14.03 23.97 -17.26
CA ILE A 223 14.72 24.36 -18.50
C ILE A 223 15.47 25.66 -18.26
N GLN A 224 16.78 25.62 -18.28
CA GLN A 224 17.59 26.83 -18.20
C GLN A 224 17.39 27.66 -19.48
N THR A 225 16.95 28.89 -19.32
CA THR A 225 16.70 29.81 -20.43
C THR A 225 17.78 30.86 -20.57
N TYR A 226 18.32 31.34 -19.46
CA TYR A 226 19.34 32.37 -19.44
C TYR A 226 20.24 32.26 -18.21
N GLY A 227 21.50 32.65 -18.33
CA GLY A 227 22.44 32.76 -17.23
C GLY A 227 23.13 34.13 -17.26
N PHE A 228 23.30 34.75 -16.10
CA PHE A 228 23.97 36.00 -15.98
C PHE A 228 24.91 36.01 -14.78
N SER A 229 25.97 36.79 -14.86
CA SER A 229 26.93 36.95 -13.78
C SER A 229 27.05 38.42 -13.40
N HIS A 230 27.09 38.68 -12.09
CA HIS A 230 27.37 39.98 -11.53
C HIS A 230 28.41 39.84 -10.43
N GLY A 231 29.63 40.31 -10.69
CA GLY A 231 30.78 40.03 -9.84
C GLY A 231 31.08 38.54 -9.77
N ASP A 232 31.20 38.02 -8.57
CA ASP A 232 31.45 36.59 -8.31
C ASP A 232 30.17 35.74 -8.24
N GLN A 233 28.99 36.37 -8.33
CA GLN A 233 27.72 35.68 -8.30
C GLN A 233 27.28 35.36 -9.72
N THR A 234 26.76 34.15 -9.89
CA THR A 234 26.08 33.72 -11.11
C THR A 234 24.72 33.20 -10.76
N SER A 235 23.70 33.73 -11.44
CA SER A 235 22.32 33.31 -11.33
C SER A 235 21.82 32.85 -12.69
N TYR A 236 20.83 31.97 -12.66
CA TYR A 236 20.22 31.43 -13.86
C TYR A 236 18.71 31.67 -13.83
N ILE A 237 18.13 31.90 -15.01
CA ILE A 237 16.69 31.92 -15.18
C ILE A 237 16.27 30.55 -15.72
N TYR A 238 15.37 29.91 -15.00
CA TYR A 238 14.76 28.64 -15.35
C TYR A 238 13.27 28.82 -15.65
N TYR A 239 12.80 28.11 -16.66
CA TYR A 239 11.38 27.86 -16.84
C TYR A 239 11.07 26.48 -16.26
N THR A 240 10.30 26.44 -15.18
CA THR A 240 9.85 25.22 -14.56
C THR A 240 8.49 24.83 -15.13
N GLN A 241 8.36 23.59 -15.56
CA GLN A 241 7.13 23.00 -16.06
C GLN A 241 6.80 21.74 -15.24
N PRO A 242 5.78 21.83 -14.36
CA PRO A 242 5.28 20.65 -13.66
C PRO A 242 4.54 19.73 -14.63
N TYR A 243 4.70 18.41 -14.48
CA TYR A 243 3.94 17.41 -15.20
C TYR A 243 3.70 16.18 -14.36
N THR A 244 2.65 15.42 -14.66
CA THR A 244 2.32 14.19 -13.97
C THR A 244 2.44 13.02 -14.93
N VAL A 245 3.14 11.97 -14.52
CA VAL A 245 3.19 10.72 -15.26
C VAL A 245 1.92 9.93 -14.95
N ALA A 246 1.03 9.83 -15.92
CA ALA A 246 -0.18 9.01 -15.78
C ALA A 246 0.15 7.55 -16.15
N TYR A 247 -0.17 6.64 -15.25
CA TYR A 247 -0.12 5.20 -15.55
C TYR A 247 -1.45 4.74 -16.15
N ASN A 248 -1.37 3.73 -17.03
CA ASN A 248 -2.58 3.16 -17.62
C ASN A 248 -3.41 2.45 -16.54
N PRO A 249 -4.66 2.88 -16.27
CA PRO A 249 -5.52 2.26 -15.27
C PRO A 249 -6.10 0.90 -15.71
N GLU A 250 -5.87 0.49 -16.95
CA GLU A 250 -6.35 -0.77 -17.53
C GLU A 250 -5.31 -1.90 -17.50
N LEU A 251 -4.12 -1.64 -16.93
CA LEU A 251 -3.07 -2.64 -16.79
C LEU A 251 -3.27 -3.54 -15.58
#